data_5d03f1fa954c812ef2892cf9648d75b4
#
_entry.id   5d03f1fa954c812ef2892cf9648d75b4
#
_cell.length_a   1.000
_cell.length_b   1.000
_cell.length_c   1.000
_cell.angle_alpha   90.00
_cell.angle_beta   90.00
_cell.angle_gamma   90.00
#
_symmetry.space_group_name_H-M   'P 1'
#
loop_
_entity.id
_entity.type
_entity.pdbx_description
1 polymer ?
#
loop_
_entity_poly.entity_id
_entity_poly.type
_entity_poly.pdbx_seq_one_letter_code
_entity_poly.pdbx_strand_id
1 'polypeptide(L)'
;IIAPETYFSEGSGENLEYFEYTKLHDSLSNFLNKFKNTNLISGIQFFQLYQNEENKPSKTANFVRDNLWVDYYNSSINFSADKGFEYNHKAKLVVGSEYMPLKSFLEPLIGNVMIDLGGATVSKGIQHPSDRKLFKHINKDLKTIPIVCYETIYGEYVADYVDMGANFITIITNDAWWFDSPGHRHLVSYARLRAIENRRYVVRSANSGVSTIINEVG
;
A
#
# COMPACT_ATOMS: atom_id res chain seq x y z
N ILE A 1 -7.59 14.30 -2.51
CA ILE A 1 -6.93 13.77 -3.72
C ILE A 1 -6.55 12.33 -3.44
N ILE A 2 -6.76 11.42 -4.42
CA ILE A 2 -6.36 10.02 -4.30
C ILE A 2 -5.52 9.68 -5.54
N ALA A 3 -4.28 9.27 -5.33
CA ALA A 3 -3.35 8.81 -6.35
C ALA A 3 -3.14 7.28 -6.24
N PRO A 4 -2.74 6.59 -7.30
CA PRO A 4 -2.70 5.13 -7.32
C PRO A 4 -1.57 4.51 -6.47
N GLU A 5 -1.54 3.16 -6.44
CA GLU A 5 -0.49 2.35 -5.80
C GLU A 5 0.89 2.69 -6.38
N THR A 6 1.90 2.73 -5.51
CA THR A 6 3.31 3.00 -5.86
C THR A 6 3.54 4.27 -6.70
N TYR A 7 2.66 5.27 -6.57
CA TYR A 7 2.74 6.51 -7.34
C TYR A 7 4.03 7.28 -7.04
N PHE A 8 4.45 7.30 -5.77
CA PHE A 8 5.72 7.86 -5.32
C PHE A 8 6.72 6.72 -5.06
N SER A 9 7.28 6.18 -6.13
CA SER A 9 8.21 5.04 -6.05
C SER A 9 9.29 5.20 -7.11
N GLU A 10 10.27 6.07 -6.84
CA GLU A 10 11.47 6.17 -7.64
C GLU A 10 12.57 5.28 -7.05
N GLY A 11 13.24 4.50 -7.90
CA GLY A 11 14.33 3.62 -7.49
C GLY A 11 13.93 2.61 -6.43
N SER A 12 14.64 2.62 -5.29
CA SER A 12 14.37 1.72 -4.15
C SER A 12 13.23 2.18 -3.24
N GLY A 13 12.61 3.34 -3.53
CA GLY A 13 11.64 3.98 -2.65
C GLY A 13 12.28 4.92 -1.63
N GLU A 14 11.49 5.38 -0.65
CA GLU A 14 11.89 6.35 0.36
C GLU A 14 12.29 5.64 1.66
N ASN A 15 13.34 6.14 2.33
CA ASN A 15 13.69 5.66 3.66
C ASN A 15 12.63 6.13 4.66
N LEU A 16 11.94 5.17 5.32
CA LEU A 16 10.84 5.48 6.23
C LEU A 16 11.27 6.36 7.41
N GLU A 17 12.44 6.08 7.97
CA GLU A 17 12.98 6.81 9.14
C GLU A 17 13.32 8.27 8.83
N TYR A 18 13.73 8.53 7.59
CA TYR A 18 14.18 9.86 7.16
C TYR A 18 13.23 10.53 6.16
N PHE A 19 12.03 10.00 5.97
CA PHE A 19 11.09 10.50 4.95
C PHE A 19 10.77 11.98 5.13
N GLU A 20 10.63 12.46 6.36
CA GLU A 20 10.35 13.88 6.65
C GLU A 20 11.45 14.86 6.18
N TYR A 21 12.63 14.34 5.91
CA TYR A 21 13.78 15.14 5.43
C TYR A 21 14.03 15.00 3.93
N THR A 22 13.12 14.35 3.20
CA THR A 22 13.29 14.11 1.76
C THR A 22 12.72 15.25 0.93
N LYS A 23 13.27 15.40 -0.29
CA LYS A 23 12.73 16.35 -1.29
C LYS A 23 11.29 16.06 -1.66
N LEU A 24 10.88 14.79 -1.64
CA LEU A 24 9.51 14.38 -1.91
C LEU A 24 8.58 14.94 -0.83
N HIS A 25 8.92 14.73 0.44
CA HIS A 25 8.15 15.28 1.57
C HIS A 25 8.00 16.80 1.46
N ASP A 26 9.10 17.52 1.19
CA ASP A 26 9.06 18.99 1.02
C ASP A 26 8.17 19.42 -0.14
N SER A 27 8.24 18.69 -1.26
CA SER A 27 7.42 18.97 -2.44
C SER A 27 5.93 18.77 -2.16
N LEU A 28 5.57 17.69 -1.45
CA LEU A 28 4.19 17.41 -1.02
C LEU A 28 3.69 18.44 -0.03
N SER A 29 4.50 18.82 0.94
CA SER A 29 4.19 19.87 1.92
C SER A 29 3.92 21.20 1.22
N ASN A 30 4.80 21.61 0.31
CA ASN A 30 4.66 22.84 -0.45
C ASN A 30 3.42 22.85 -1.35
N PHE A 31 3.07 21.70 -1.94
CA PHE A 31 1.86 21.54 -2.73
C PHE A 31 0.61 21.69 -1.85
N LEU A 32 0.53 20.94 -0.75
CA LEU A 32 -0.65 20.91 0.10
C LEU A 32 -0.83 22.19 0.92
N ASN A 33 0.24 22.94 1.20
CA ASN A 33 0.14 24.27 1.80
C ASN A 33 -0.68 25.26 0.96
N LYS A 34 -0.79 25.03 -0.36
CA LYS A 34 -1.67 25.80 -1.25
C LYS A 34 -3.14 25.37 -1.14
N PHE A 35 -3.41 24.19 -0.57
CA PHE A 35 -4.73 23.55 -0.49
C PHE A 35 -5.00 23.02 0.93
N LYS A 36 -5.04 23.93 1.90
CA LYS A 36 -5.09 23.61 3.34
C LYS A 36 -6.22 22.68 3.80
N ASN A 37 -7.29 22.55 3.00
CA ASN A 37 -8.43 21.67 3.30
C ASN A 37 -8.38 20.35 2.54
N THR A 38 -7.19 19.95 2.08
CA THR A 38 -7.03 18.79 1.22
C THR A 38 -6.11 17.76 1.88
N ASN A 39 -6.53 16.51 1.83
CA ASN A 39 -5.65 15.38 2.07
C ASN A 39 -5.23 14.75 0.74
N LEU A 40 -4.02 14.26 0.67
CA LEU A 40 -3.52 13.42 -0.40
C LEU A 40 -3.35 11.99 0.13
N ILE A 41 -4.11 11.06 -0.45
CA ILE A 41 -3.91 9.62 -0.23
C ILE A 41 -3.21 9.07 -1.47
N SER A 42 -2.11 8.37 -1.28
CA SER A 42 -1.28 7.85 -2.38
C SER A 42 -0.54 6.58 -1.99
N GLY A 43 -0.16 5.80 -3.00
CA GLY A 43 0.79 4.73 -2.82
C GLY A 43 2.24 5.23 -2.83
N ILE A 44 3.06 4.61 -2.00
CA ILE A 44 4.49 4.87 -1.87
C ILE A 44 5.21 3.57 -1.55
N GLN A 45 6.45 3.44 -1.99
CA GLN A 45 7.34 2.40 -1.52
C GLN A 45 8.25 2.96 -0.43
N PHE A 46 8.20 2.36 0.74
CA PHE A 46 9.15 2.62 1.80
C PHE A 46 10.17 1.49 1.92
N PHE A 47 11.34 1.83 2.46
CA PHE A 47 12.29 0.84 2.95
C PHE A 47 12.78 1.22 4.35
N GLN A 48 13.21 0.21 5.09
CA GLN A 48 13.82 0.37 6.41
C GLN A 48 15.11 -0.44 6.48
N LEU A 49 16.18 0.17 7.00
CA LEU A 49 17.50 -0.45 7.12
C LEU A 49 17.72 -0.95 8.55
N TYR A 50 18.38 -2.09 8.66
CA TYR A 50 18.77 -2.71 9.92
C TYR A 50 20.25 -3.05 9.87
N GLN A 51 20.99 -2.62 10.89
CA GLN A 51 22.47 -2.68 10.89
C GLN A 51 23.04 -3.95 11.49
N ASN A 52 22.23 -4.84 12.03
CA ASN A 52 22.69 -6.13 12.50
C ASN A 52 21.58 -7.17 12.47
N GLU A 53 21.96 -8.44 12.54
CA GLU A 53 21.02 -9.55 12.43
C GLU A 53 20.07 -9.64 13.64
N GLU A 54 20.48 -9.16 14.81
CA GLU A 54 19.67 -9.13 16.04
C GLU A 54 18.50 -8.16 15.93
N ASN A 55 18.66 -7.09 15.15
CA ASN A 55 17.62 -6.10 14.87
C ASN A 55 16.81 -6.42 13.60
N LYS A 56 17.01 -7.57 13.00
CA LYS A 56 16.22 -8.03 11.86
C LYS A 56 14.77 -8.23 12.29
N PRO A 57 13.82 -7.39 11.87
CA PRO A 57 12.49 -7.38 12.45
C PRO A 57 11.58 -8.43 11.86
N SER A 58 11.85 -8.91 10.66
CA SER A 58 10.96 -9.80 9.95
C SER A 58 11.70 -10.87 9.16
N LYS A 59 10.98 -11.95 8.85
CA LYS A 59 11.48 -13.01 7.96
C LYS A 59 11.58 -12.53 6.50
N THR A 60 11.08 -11.35 6.20
CA THR A 60 11.07 -10.76 4.86
C THR A 60 12.26 -9.85 4.59
N ALA A 61 13.04 -9.51 5.63
CA ALA A 61 14.20 -8.67 5.47
C ALA A 61 15.23 -9.29 4.52
N ASN A 62 15.67 -8.50 3.56
CA ASN A 62 16.61 -8.91 2.53
C ASN A 62 18.03 -8.56 2.96
N PHE A 63 18.97 -9.48 2.75
CA PHE A 63 20.38 -9.25 3.01
C PHE A 63 20.95 -8.32 1.93
N VAL A 64 21.67 -7.27 2.35
CA VAL A 64 22.33 -6.33 1.43
C VAL A 64 23.83 -6.57 1.40
N ARG A 65 24.47 -6.59 2.58
CA ARG A 65 25.89 -6.87 2.81
C ARG A 65 26.10 -7.15 4.28
N ASP A 66 27.34 -7.41 4.68
CA ASP A 66 27.68 -7.70 6.07
C ASP A 66 27.05 -6.72 7.06
N ASN A 67 26.29 -7.27 7.99
CA ASN A 67 25.54 -6.55 9.04
C ASN A 67 24.49 -5.53 8.53
N LEU A 68 24.10 -5.58 7.26
CA LEU A 68 23.09 -4.70 6.72
C LEU A 68 21.95 -5.48 6.07
N TRP A 69 20.74 -5.25 6.55
CA TRP A 69 19.49 -5.81 6.06
C TRP A 69 18.54 -4.70 5.68
N VAL A 70 17.62 -4.98 4.77
CA VAL A 70 16.60 -4.05 4.33
C VAL A 70 15.23 -4.75 4.23
N ASP A 71 14.20 -4.11 4.79
CA ASP A 71 12.81 -4.42 4.47
C ASP A 71 12.25 -3.38 3.52
N TYR A 72 11.53 -3.84 2.50
CA TYR A 72 10.77 -3.01 1.59
C TYR A 72 9.28 -3.13 1.89
N TYR A 73 8.57 -2.03 1.85
CA TYR A 73 7.14 -1.97 2.13
C TYR A 73 6.39 -1.30 0.98
N ASN A 74 5.40 -2.01 0.44
CA ASN A 74 4.36 -1.38 -0.37
C ASN A 74 3.39 -0.70 0.60
N SER A 75 3.22 0.60 0.49
CA SER A 75 2.54 1.40 1.51
C SER A 75 1.56 2.37 0.90
N SER A 76 0.60 2.77 1.71
CA SER A 76 -0.24 3.94 1.47
C SER A 76 0.11 5.04 2.45
N ILE A 77 0.07 6.29 1.99
CA ILE A 77 0.21 7.48 2.84
C ILE A 77 -1.06 8.33 2.79
N ASN A 78 -1.33 9.02 3.87
CA ASN A 78 -2.28 10.13 3.97
C ASN A 78 -1.51 11.36 4.39
N PHE A 79 -1.37 12.33 3.51
CA PHE A 79 -0.61 13.53 3.72
C PHE A 79 -1.52 14.76 3.79
N SER A 80 -1.29 15.65 4.75
CA SER A 80 -2.01 16.93 4.89
C SER A 80 -1.08 18.02 5.39
N ALA A 81 -1.38 19.28 5.05
CA ALA A 81 -0.51 20.40 5.36
C ALA A 81 -0.21 20.57 6.85
N ASP A 82 -1.22 20.39 7.73
CA ASP A 82 -1.09 20.72 9.15
C ASP A 82 -0.72 19.52 10.03
N LYS A 83 -0.93 18.28 9.55
CA LYS A 83 -0.71 17.04 10.34
C LYS A 83 0.47 16.20 9.85
N GLY A 84 1.14 16.65 8.77
CA GLY A 84 2.17 15.84 8.14
C GLY A 84 1.59 14.60 7.47
N PHE A 85 2.21 13.44 7.68
CA PHE A 85 1.79 12.21 7.05
C PHE A 85 1.49 11.08 8.04
N GLU A 86 0.54 10.23 7.64
CA GLU A 86 0.26 8.92 8.24
C GLU A 86 0.49 7.86 7.18
N TYR A 87 0.84 6.65 7.56
CA TYR A 87 1.03 5.55 6.62
C TYR A 87 0.46 4.23 7.14
N ASN A 88 0.12 3.34 6.21
CA ASN A 88 -0.11 1.93 6.45
C ASN A 88 0.69 1.12 5.41
N HIS A 89 1.32 0.05 5.85
CA HIS A 89 1.92 -0.92 4.93
C HIS A 89 0.88 -1.92 4.45
N LYS A 90 1.06 -2.43 3.24
CA LYS A 90 0.24 -3.51 2.70
C LYS A 90 0.33 -4.75 3.59
N ALA A 91 -0.81 -5.30 4.00
CA ALA A 91 -0.88 -6.45 4.89
C ALA A 91 -1.12 -7.78 4.15
N LYS A 92 -1.71 -7.73 2.95
CA LYS A 92 -1.99 -8.91 2.13
C LYS A 92 -1.17 -8.85 0.84
N LEU A 93 0.01 -9.48 0.89
CA LEU A 93 0.95 -9.52 -0.23
C LEU A 93 0.49 -10.50 -1.31
N VAL A 94 0.87 -10.22 -2.55
CA VAL A 94 0.65 -11.11 -3.69
C VAL A 94 1.65 -12.25 -3.64
N VAL A 95 1.13 -13.47 -3.50
CA VAL A 95 1.96 -14.68 -3.48
C VAL A 95 2.67 -14.87 -4.83
N GLY A 96 3.96 -15.16 -4.77
CA GLY A 96 4.82 -15.37 -5.95
C GLY A 96 5.43 -14.08 -6.51
N SER A 97 4.89 -12.90 -6.17
CA SER A 97 5.39 -11.60 -6.62
C SER A 97 5.98 -10.75 -5.48
N GLU A 98 5.19 -10.53 -4.44
CA GLU A 98 5.62 -9.74 -3.28
C GLU A 98 6.09 -10.61 -2.10
N TYR A 99 5.72 -11.88 -2.11
CA TYR A 99 6.07 -12.86 -1.07
C TYR A 99 6.17 -14.26 -1.66
N MET A 100 7.26 -14.97 -1.32
CA MET A 100 7.46 -16.39 -1.66
C MET A 100 7.22 -17.23 -0.40
N PRO A 101 6.16 -18.05 -0.35
CA PRO A 101 5.98 -18.99 0.74
C PRO A 101 7.09 -20.05 0.72
N LEU A 102 7.54 -20.46 1.90
CA LEU A 102 8.60 -21.48 2.05
C LEU A 102 9.91 -21.12 1.30
N LYS A 103 10.23 -19.84 1.18
CA LYS A 103 11.42 -19.33 0.45
C LYS A 103 12.68 -20.11 0.84
N SER A 104 12.92 -20.30 2.14
CA SER A 104 14.09 -21.01 2.66
C SER A 104 14.20 -22.48 2.22
N PHE A 105 13.08 -23.11 1.86
CA PHE A 105 13.03 -24.47 1.35
C PHE A 105 13.08 -24.55 -0.18
N LEU A 106 12.40 -23.63 -0.85
CA LEU A 106 12.25 -23.64 -2.32
C LEU A 106 13.47 -23.03 -3.02
N GLU A 107 14.02 -21.95 -2.50
CA GLU A 107 15.13 -21.22 -3.13
C GLU A 107 16.38 -22.09 -3.41
N PRO A 108 16.81 -23.00 -2.50
CA PRO A 108 17.92 -23.91 -2.78
C PRO A 108 17.61 -24.93 -3.88
N LEU A 109 16.34 -25.26 -4.13
CA LEU A 109 15.92 -26.31 -5.08
C LEU A 109 15.67 -25.76 -6.48
N ILE A 110 15.09 -24.58 -6.60
CA ILE A 110 14.59 -24.03 -7.87
C ILE A 110 15.11 -22.61 -8.16
N GLY A 111 16.02 -22.10 -7.33
CA GLY A 111 16.54 -20.74 -7.46
C GLY A 111 15.51 -19.67 -7.07
N ASN A 112 15.83 -18.41 -7.34
CA ASN A 112 14.91 -17.31 -7.08
C ASN A 112 13.82 -17.28 -8.17
N VAL A 113 12.63 -17.78 -7.85
CA VAL A 113 11.49 -17.95 -8.77
C VAL A 113 10.41 -16.89 -8.52
N MET A 114 10.74 -15.77 -7.89
CA MET A 114 9.77 -14.68 -7.78
C MET A 114 9.45 -14.16 -9.18
N ILE A 115 8.18 -14.13 -9.50
CA ILE A 115 7.70 -13.60 -10.77
C ILE A 115 7.95 -12.10 -10.79
N ASP A 116 8.79 -11.64 -11.72
CA ASP A 116 9.00 -10.23 -11.95
C ASP A 116 7.75 -9.64 -12.64
N LEU A 117 6.92 -9.00 -11.85
CA LEU A 117 5.72 -8.30 -12.31
C LEU A 117 5.96 -6.79 -12.42
N GLY A 118 7.17 -6.39 -12.84
CA GLY A 118 7.48 -4.99 -13.11
C GLY A 118 8.18 -4.26 -11.98
N GLY A 119 9.16 -4.92 -11.32
CA GLY A 119 10.15 -4.17 -10.57
C GLY A 119 10.42 -4.54 -9.13
N ALA A 120 10.04 -5.72 -8.64
CA ALA A 120 10.53 -6.13 -7.33
C ALA A 120 10.55 -7.65 -7.15
N THR A 121 11.70 -8.23 -7.43
CA THR A 121 12.04 -9.62 -7.06
C THR A 121 12.43 -9.77 -5.59
N VAL A 122 12.11 -8.82 -4.73
CA VAL A 122 12.45 -8.82 -3.31
C VAL A 122 11.22 -9.03 -2.44
N SER A 123 11.35 -9.85 -1.41
CA SER A 123 10.31 -10.02 -0.41
C SER A 123 9.98 -8.70 0.26
N LYS A 124 8.68 -8.42 0.44
CA LYS A 124 8.18 -7.21 1.10
C LYS A 124 7.73 -7.51 2.51
N GLY A 125 7.94 -6.55 3.41
CA GLY A 125 7.39 -6.56 4.75
C GLY A 125 5.88 -6.34 4.75
N ILE A 126 5.21 -6.76 5.81
CA ILE A 126 3.76 -6.68 5.97
C ILE A 126 3.37 -5.81 7.16
N GLN A 127 2.22 -5.16 7.06
CA GLN A 127 1.59 -4.47 8.18
C GLN A 127 1.18 -5.48 9.27
N HIS A 128 1.60 -5.22 10.51
CA HIS A 128 1.07 -6.00 11.64
C HIS A 128 -0.39 -5.61 11.91
N PRO A 129 -1.26 -6.54 12.26
CA PRO A 129 -2.67 -6.24 12.51
C PRO A 129 -2.92 -5.16 13.58
N SER A 130 -2.09 -5.10 14.63
CA SER A 130 -2.20 -4.08 15.69
C SER A 130 -1.88 -2.66 15.22
N ASP A 131 -1.17 -2.51 14.11
CA ASP A 131 -0.65 -1.22 13.64
C ASP A 131 -1.55 -0.60 12.56
N ARG A 132 -2.68 -1.25 12.25
CA ARG A 132 -3.65 -0.75 11.29
C ARG A 132 -4.25 0.57 11.75
N LYS A 133 -4.32 1.54 10.86
CA LYS A 133 -4.87 2.88 11.14
C LYS A 133 -5.88 3.27 10.06
N LEU A 134 -6.93 3.97 10.48
CA LEU A 134 -7.78 4.71 9.55
C LEU A 134 -7.12 6.02 9.20
N PHE A 135 -7.15 6.38 7.93
CA PHE A 135 -6.76 7.72 7.50
C PHE A 135 -7.89 8.71 7.78
N LYS A 136 -7.57 9.81 8.42
CA LYS A 136 -8.53 10.85 8.81
C LYS A 136 -8.36 12.09 7.96
N HIS A 137 -9.49 12.64 7.51
CA HIS A 137 -9.47 13.93 6.84
C HIS A 137 -9.14 15.04 7.83
N ILE A 138 -8.40 16.06 7.39
CA ILE A 138 -7.91 17.13 8.25
C ILE A 138 -9.02 17.93 8.92
N ASN A 139 -10.07 18.27 8.19
CA ASN A 139 -11.13 19.20 8.62
C ASN A 139 -12.53 18.59 8.63
N LYS A 140 -12.68 17.28 8.42
CA LYS A 140 -13.98 16.62 8.34
C LYS A 140 -13.96 15.33 9.12
N ASP A 141 -15.10 14.96 9.66
CA ASP A 141 -15.25 13.63 10.27
C ASP A 141 -15.38 12.54 9.20
N LEU A 142 -14.39 12.51 8.30
CA LEU A 142 -14.24 11.48 7.28
C LEU A 142 -13.04 10.61 7.62
N LYS A 143 -13.28 9.32 7.65
CA LYS A 143 -12.27 8.29 7.91
C LYS A 143 -12.33 7.27 6.80
N THR A 144 -11.19 6.93 6.24
CA THR A 144 -11.11 5.93 5.20
C THR A 144 -10.10 4.85 5.48
N ILE A 145 -10.30 3.73 4.82
CA ILE A 145 -9.39 2.59 4.80
C ILE A 145 -8.49 2.75 3.59
N PRO A 146 -7.17 2.66 3.74
CA PRO A 146 -6.27 2.57 2.60
C PRO A 146 -6.08 1.10 2.16
N ILE A 147 -6.90 0.61 1.26
CA ILE A 147 -6.77 -0.72 0.68
C ILE A 147 -5.81 -0.66 -0.51
N VAL A 148 -4.79 -1.52 -0.50
CA VAL A 148 -3.77 -1.58 -1.55
C VAL A 148 -4.00 -2.80 -2.44
N CYS A 149 -4.46 -2.57 -3.68
CA CYS A 149 -4.52 -3.53 -4.78
C CYS A 149 -5.19 -4.87 -4.39
N TYR A 150 -4.40 -5.93 -4.30
CA TYR A 150 -4.81 -7.30 -3.99
C TYR A 150 -5.55 -7.45 -2.65
N GLU A 151 -5.37 -6.53 -1.71
CA GLU A 151 -6.12 -6.52 -0.45
C GLU A 151 -7.63 -6.42 -0.65
N THR A 152 -8.07 -5.88 -1.79
CA THR A 152 -9.48 -5.75 -2.17
C THR A 152 -10.22 -7.10 -2.19
N ILE A 153 -9.53 -8.21 -2.44
CA ILE A 153 -10.17 -9.54 -2.50
C ILE A 153 -10.56 -10.09 -1.13
N TYR A 154 -9.95 -9.59 -0.05
CA TYR A 154 -10.14 -10.08 1.31
C TYR A 154 -11.29 -9.33 2.01
N GLY A 155 -12.52 -9.89 1.98
CA GLY A 155 -13.71 -9.25 2.53
C GLY A 155 -13.61 -8.97 4.02
N GLU A 156 -13.21 -9.95 4.83
CA GLU A 156 -13.03 -9.78 6.28
C GLU A 156 -12.01 -8.67 6.61
N TYR A 157 -10.90 -8.63 5.88
CA TYR A 157 -9.89 -7.59 6.07
C TYR A 157 -10.45 -6.18 5.88
N VAL A 158 -11.32 -6.00 4.88
CA VAL A 158 -11.98 -4.72 4.63
C VAL A 158 -13.04 -4.42 5.69
N ALA A 159 -13.81 -5.44 6.09
CA ALA A 159 -14.85 -5.32 7.11
C ALA A 159 -14.26 -4.90 8.47
N ASP A 160 -13.13 -5.50 8.89
CA ASP A 160 -12.43 -5.12 10.13
C ASP A 160 -12.17 -3.61 10.22
N TYR A 161 -11.76 -2.99 9.11
CA TYR A 161 -11.54 -1.55 9.07
C TYR A 161 -12.84 -0.75 9.14
N VAL A 162 -13.92 -1.25 8.52
CA VAL A 162 -15.22 -0.59 8.61
C VAL A 162 -15.72 -0.62 10.06
N ASP A 163 -15.49 -1.71 10.78
CA ASP A 163 -15.81 -1.84 12.20
C ASP A 163 -14.98 -0.88 13.08
N MET A 164 -13.77 -0.52 12.64
CA MET A 164 -12.99 0.55 13.27
C MET A 164 -13.58 1.95 13.06
N GLY A 165 -14.63 2.09 12.24
CA GLY A 165 -15.37 3.33 12.00
C GLY A 165 -15.04 4.06 10.70
N ALA A 166 -14.60 3.36 9.65
CA ALA A 166 -14.43 3.97 8.33
C ALA A 166 -15.76 4.41 7.71
N ASN A 167 -15.79 5.63 7.14
CA ASN A 167 -16.97 6.17 6.46
C ASN A 167 -17.04 5.74 4.99
N PHE A 168 -15.89 5.55 4.37
CA PHE A 168 -15.75 5.11 2.99
C PHE A 168 -14.47 4.28 2.83
N ILE A 169 -14.32 3.63 1.71
CA ILE A 169 -13.20 2.76 1.38
C ILE A 169 -12.39 3.43 0.26
N THR A 170 -11.09 3.57 0.46
CA THR A 170 -10.17 4.01 -0.59
C THR A 170 -9.39 2.80 -1.09
N ILE A 171 -9.40 2.57 -2.40
CA ILE A 171 -8.61 1.54 -3.05
C ILE A 171 -7.58 2.22 -3.95
N ILE A 172 -6.31 1.98 -3.69
CA ILE A 172 -5.21 2.38 -4.56
C ILE A 172 -4.61 1.13 -5.20
N THR A 173 -4.40 1.15 -6.50
CA THR A 173 -3.98 -0.06 -7.21
C THR A 173 -3.13 0.27 -8.43
N ASN A 174 -2.29 -0.70 -8.82
CA ASN A 174 -1.59 -0.69 -10.09
C ASN A 174 -2.02 -1.94 -10.87
N ASP A 175 -2.82 -1.76 -11.91
CA ASP A 175 -3.34 -2.86 -12.72
C ASP A 175 -2.51 -3.13 -13.99
N ALA A 176 -1.41 -2.42 -14.21
CA ALA A 176 -0.59 -2.52 -15.42
C ALA A 176 -0.10 -3.96 -15.71
N TRP A 177 0.16 -4.72 -14.68
CA TRP A 177 0.67 -6.08 -14.76
C TRP A 177 -0.36 -7.14 -15.16
N TRP A 178 -1.66 -6.78 -15.21
CA TRP A 178 -2.68 -7.66 -15.77
C TRP A 178 -2.67 -7.68 -17.31
N PHE A 179 -1.95 -6.74 -17.94
CA PHE A 179 -1.93 -6.57 -19.40
C PHE A 179 -3.36 -6.58 -19.96
N ASP A 180 -3.59 -7.27 -21.07
CA ASP A 180 -4.93 -7.43 -21.71
C ASP A 180 -5.80 -8.50 -21.06
N SER A 181 -5.36 -9.10 -19.95
CA SER A 181 -6.15 -10.12 -19.25
C SER A 181 -7.35 -9.50 -18.52
N PRO A 182 -8.39 -10.27 -18.19
CA PRO A 182 -9.57 -9.78 -17.47
C PRO A 182 -9.32 -9.45 -15.99
N GLY A 183 -8.09 -9.64 -15.50
CA GLY A 183 -7.75 -9.47 -14.07
C GLY A 183 -8.11 -8.10 -13.52
N HIS A 184 -7.85 -7.02 -14.26
CA HIS A 184 -8.21 -5.66 -13.86
C HIS A 184 -9.74 -5.48 -13.68
N ARG A 185 -10.56 -6.15 -14.51
CA ARG A 185 -12.03 -6.14 -14.39
C ARG A 185 -12.51 -6.90 -13.17
N HIS A 186 -11.85 -8.01 -12.84
CA HIS A 186 -12.15 -8.77 -11.63
C HIS A 186 -11.87 -7.94 -10.38
N LEU A 187 -10.77 -7.18 -10.33
CA LEU A 187 -10.48 -6.30 -9.20
C LEU A 187 -11.54 -5.20 -9.03
N VAL A 188 -12.07 -4.65 -10.12
CA VAL A 188 -13.21 -3.73 -10.05
C VAL A 188 -14.48 -4.42 -9.51
N SER A 189 -14.73 -5.67 -9.93
CA SER A 189 -15.87 -6.45 -9.42
C SER A 189 -15.75 -6.72 -7.92
N TYR A 190 -14.55 -7.02 -7.42
CA TYR A 190 -14.29 -7.12 -5.98
C TYR A 190 -14.51 -5.78 -5.27
N ALA A 191 -14.09 -4.66 -5.86
CA ALA A 191 -14.34 -3.34 -5.28
C ALA A 191 -15.85 -3.06 -5.13
N ARG A 192 -16.65 -3.48 -6.10
CA ARG A 192 -18.14 -3.41 -6.02
C ARG A 192 -18.68 -4.27 -4.89
N LEU A 193 -18.18 -5.49 -4.74
CA LEU A 193 -18.56 -6.36 -3.61
C LEU A 193 -18.22 -5.70 -2.27
N ARG A 194 -17.04 -5.10 -2.14
CA ARG A 194 -16.68 -4.37 -0.90
C ARG A 194 -17.63 -3.24 -0.59
N ALA A 195 -18.09 -2.50 -1.61
CA ALA A 195 -19.07 -1.44 -1.43
C ALA A 195 -20.41 -1.98 -0.90
N ILE A 196 -20.93 -3.06 -1.52
CA ILE A 196 -22.21 -3.70 -1.16
C ILE A 196 -22.17 -4.31 0.24
N GLU A 197 -21.16 -5.12 0.52
CA GLU A 197 -21.01 -5.84 1.79
C GLU A 197 -20.92 -4.89 2.99
N ASN A 198 -20.20 -3.80 2.82
CA ASN A 198 -19.92 -2.86 3.90
C ASN A 198 -20.87 -1.66 3.92
N ARG A 199 -21.76 -1.52 2.95
CA ARG A 199 -22.65 -0.33 2.80
C ARG A 199 -21.86 0.97 2.85
N ARG A 200 -20.74 1.02 2.10
CA ARG A 200 -19.84 2.17 2.05
C ARG A 200 -19.47 2.51 0.61
N TYR A 201 -19.34 3.79 0.33
CA TYR A 201 -18.75 4.24 -0.93
C TYR A 201 -17.32 3.71 -1.05
N VAL A 202 -16.95 3.32 -2.26
CA VAL A 202 -15.57 2.98 -2.62
C VAL A 202 -15.06 4.03 -3.60
N VAL A 203 -13.89 4.60 -3.30
CA VAL A 203 -13.15 5.47 -4.22
C VAL A 203 -11.90 4.73 -4.65
N ARG A 204 -11.84 4.36 -5.93
CA ARG A 204 -10.75 3.59 -6.51
C ARG A 204 -9.90 4.45 -7.43
N SER A 205 -8.59 4.47 -7.18
CA SER A 205 -7.58 5.09 -8.04
C SER A 205 -6.63 4.03 -8.57
N ALA A 206 -6.55 3.92 -9.88
CA ALA A 206 -5.79 2.89 -10.56
C ALA A 206 -4.74 3.48 -11.50
N ASN A 207 -3.53 2.97 -11.44
CA ASN A 207 -2.55 3.13 -12.51
C ASN A 207 -2.82 2.05 -13.57
N SER A 208 -3.03 2.46 -14.80
CA SER A 208 -3.36 1.57 -15.94
C SER A 208 -4.55 0.62 -15.67
N GLY A 209 -5.65 1.16 -15.16
CA GLY A 209 -6.85 0.39 -14.85
C GLY A 209 -8.07 1.29 -14.79
N VAL A 210 -9.11 0.86 -14.06
CA VAL A 210 -10.35 1.61 -13.92
C VAL A 210 -10.32 2.40 -12.62
N SER A 211 -10.21 3.74 -12.72
CA SER A 211 -10.47 4.65 -11.61
C SER A 211 -11.96 4.96 -11.58
N THR A 212 -12.61 4.84 -10.43
CA THR A 212 -14.06 4.96 -10.31
C THR A 212 -14.49 5.29 -8.88
N ILE A 213 -15.70 5.81 -8.76
CA ILE A 213 -16.42 5.93 -7.50
C ILE A 213 -17.60 4.96 -7.58
N ILE A 214 -17.73 4.10 -6.59
CA ILE A 214 -18.76 3.08 -6.47
C ILE A 214 -19.61 3.43 -5.25
N ASN A 215 -20.92 3.47 -5.43
CA ASN A 215 -21.83 3.72 -4.31
C ASN A 215 -22.05 2.44 -3.47
N GLU A 216 -22.79 2.58 -2.38
CA GLU A 216 -23.06 1.50 -1.40
C GLU A 216 -23.93 0.36 -1.91
N VAL A 217 -24.41 0.47 -3.13
CA VAL A 217 -25.18 -0.61 -3.80
C VAL A 217 -24.45 -1.25 -4.99
N GLY A 218 -23.17 -0.84 -5.23
CA GLY A 218 -22.29 -1.41 -6.26
C GLY A 218 -22.48 -0.81 -7.64
#